data_4fd7e31b44783e803dee37f45fc9ae98
#
_entry.id   4fd7e31b44783e803dee37f45fc9ae98
#
_cell.length_a   1.000
_cell.length_b   1.000
_cell.length_c   1.000
_cell.angle_alpha   90.00
_cell.angle_beta   90.00
_cell.angle_gamma   90.00
#
_symmetry.space_group_name_H-M   'P 1'
#
loop_
_entity.id
_entity.type
_entity.pdbx_description
1 polymer ?
#
loop_
_entity_poly.entity_id
_entity_poly.type
_entity_poly.pdbx_seq_one_letter_code
_entity_poly.pdbx_strand_id
1 'polypeptide(L)'
;NPHEVKSLEADTGHTTKLMRMGVMTALAIAIHNFPEGLATFVSALQDPSIAIPIVVAIAIHNIPEGIAVSVPIYHATGSKGKAFRYSFLSGLAEPVGALIGWLLLMPIMSDLVFGILFAGVAGIMVFISLDELLPSAREYGEHHLSIYGLICGMAVMAISLLLFL
;
A
#
# COMPACT_ATOMS: atom_id res chain seq x y z
N ASN A 1 -24.29 34.95 -5.28
CA ASN A 1 -25.44 34.04 -5.13
C ASN A 1 -25.16 33.06 -3.98
N PRO A 2 -25.99 33.03 -2.87
CA PRO A 2 -25.72 32.20 -1.70
C PRO A 2 -25.66 30.70 -2.00
N HIS A 3 -26.29 30.22 -3.09
CA HIS A 3 -26.26 28.83 -3.52
C HIS A 3 -24.92 28.46 -4.18
N GLU A 4 -24.29 29.41 -4.85
CA GLU A 4 -23.01 29.24 -5.53
C GLU A 4 -21.84 29.19 -4.52
N VAL A 5 -21.91 30.01 -3.47
CA VAL A 5 -20.93 30.00 -2.37
C VAL A 5 -21.00 28.68 -1.60
N LYS A 6 -22.21 28.18 -1.26
CA LYS A 6 -22.37 26.87 -0.60
C LYS A 6 -21.88 25.70 -1.44
N SER A 7 -22.07 25.73 -2.76
CA SER A 7 -21.54 24.68 -3.64
C SER A 7 -20.02 24.70 -3.74
N LEU A 8 -19.40 25.88 -3.78
CA LEU A 8 -17.95 26.06 -3.79
C LEU A 8 -17.30 25.63 -2.47
N GLU A 9 -17.93 25.95 -1.31
CA GLU A 9 -17.45 25.51 0.00
C GLU A 9 -17.56 23.99 0.18
N ALA A 10 -18.63 23.36 -0.30
CA ALA A 10 -18.80 21.91 -0.28
C ALA A 10 -17.78 21.22 -1.17
N ASP A 11 -17.48 21.76 -2.37
CA ASP A 11 -16.50 21.22 -3.30
C ASP A 11 -15.06 21.33 -2.76
N THR A 12 -14.71 22.48 -2.16
CA THR A 12 -13.40 22.68 -1.52
C THR A 12 -13.20 21.75 -0.31
N GLY A 13 -14.24 21.52 0.49
CA GLY A 13 -14.21 20.59 1.62
C GLY A 13 -13.99 19.15 1.18
N HIS A 14 -14.68 18.73 0.13
CA HIS A 14 -14.53 17.39 -0.46
C HIS A 14 -13.13 17.16 -1.06
N THR A 15 -12.63 18.12 -1.81
CA THR A 15 -11.29 18.08 -2.41
C THR A 15 -10.19 18.00 -1.34
N THR A 16 -10.32 18.77 -0.26
CA THR A 16 -9.38 18.75 0.87
C THR A 16 -9.40 17.38 1.57
N LYS A 17 -10.58 16.79 1.76
CA LYS A 17 -10.75 15.47 2.37
C LYS A 17 -10.09 14.38 1.52
N LEU A 18 -10.32 14.37 0.20
CA LEU A 18 -9.69 13.45 -0.74
C LEU A 18 -8.16 13.58 -0.76
N MET A 19 -7.65 14.81 -0.77
CA MET A 19 -6.20 15.03 -0.74
C MET A 19 -5.60 14.51 0.57
N ARG A 20 -6.21 14.79 1.71
CA ARG A 20 -5.77 14.28 3.01
C ARG A 20 -5.77 12.75 3.04
N MET A 21 -6.84 12.12 2.55
CA MET A 21 -6.95 10.67 2.46
C MET A 21 -5.81 10.09 1.62
N GLY A 22 -5.58 10.61 0.39
CA GLY A 22 -4.52 10.13 -0.49
C GLY A 22 -3.12 10.31 0.11
N VAL A 23 -2.84 11.41 0.82
CA VAL A 23 -1.56 11.64 1.49
C VAL A 23 -1.38 10.71 2.68
N MET A 24 -2.41 10.48 3.49
CA MET A 24 -2.33 9.56 4.63
C MET A 24 -2.16 8.12 4.15
N THR A 25 -2.86 7.71 3.09
CA THR A 25 -2.67 6.41 2.45
C THR A 25 -1.25 6.27 1.89
N ALA A 26 -0.70 7.30 1.23
CA ALA A 26 0.68 7.28 0.74
C ALA A 26 1.70 7.11 1.86
N LEU A 27 1.48 7.78 3.00
CA LEU A 27 2.33 7.66 4.18
C LEU A 27 2.23 6.26 4.80
N ALA A 28 1.01 5.75 4.97
CA ALA A 28 0.77 4.42 5.52
C ALA A 28 1.43 3.33 4.65
N ILE A 29 1.29 3.42 3.33
CA ILE A 29 1.93 2.51 2.37
C ILE A 29 3.46 2.66 2.39
N ALA A 30 4.00 3.87 2.51
CA ALA A 30 5.45 4.05 2.63
C ALA A 30 6.02 3.42 3.92
N ILE A 31 5.31 3.53 5.05
CA ILE A 31 5.68 2.89 6.31
C ILE A 31 5.63 1.36 6.21
N HIS A 32 4.66 0.83 5.48
CA HIS A 32 4.50 -0.59 5.22
C HIS A 32 5.56 -1.13 4.24
N ASN A 33 5.79 -0.45 3.11
CA ASN A 33 6.74 -0.87 2.08
C ASN A 33 8.19 -0.92 2.57
N PHE A 34 8.54 -0.11 3.56
CA PHE A 34 9.90 -0.09 4.09
C PHE A 34 10.32 -1.44 4.72
N PRO A 35 9.60 -2.00 5.73
CA PRO A 35 9.92 -3.33 6.25
C PRO A 35 9.64 -4.45 5.26
N GLU A 36 8.71 -4.28 4.31
CA GLU A 36 8.47 -5.25 3.25
C GLU A 36 9.67 -5.41 2.31
N GLY A 37 10.26 -4.31 1.87
CA GLY A 37 11.46 -4.32 1.06
C GLY A 37 12.63 -5.03 1.77
N LEU A 38 12.79 -4.80 3.07
CA LEU A 38 13.75 -5.54 3.88
C LEU A 38 13.46 -7.03 3.90
N ALA A 39 12.22 -7.42 4.21
CA ALA A 39 11.80 -8.81 4.31
C ALA A 39 12.01 -9.57 2.99
N THR A 40 11.62 -8.95 1.88
CA THR A 40 11.81 -9.46 0.51
C THR A 40 13.27 -9.67 0.19
N PHE A 41 14.10 -8.70 0.48
CA PHE A 41 15.53 -8.77 0.20
C PHE A 41 16.20 -9.89 1.01
N VAL A 42 15.90 -10.01 2.30
CA VAL A 42 16.46 -11.06 3.16
C VAL A 42 15.99 -12.44 2.71
N SER A 43 14.73 -12.62 2.32
CA SER A 43 14.22 -13.88 1.77
C SER A 43 14.95 -14.29 0.50
N ALA A 44 15.19 -13.35 -0.41
CA ALA A 44 15.91 -13.59 -1.65
C ALA A 44 17.40 -13.97 -1.42
N LEU A 45 18.01 -13.47 -0.36
CA LEU A 45 19.37 -13.85 0.04
C LEU A 45 19.46 -15.25 0.65
N GLN A 46 18.44 -15.66 1.41
CA GLN A 46 18.39 -16.99 2.03
C GLN A 46 18.18 -18.10 0.99
N ASP A 47 17.27 -17.87 0.06
CA ASP A 47 17.00 -18.82 -1.04
C ASP A 47 16.75 -18.07 -2.36
N PRO A 48 17.78 -17.93 -3.21
CA PRO A 48 17.64 -17.27 -4.51
C PRO A 48 16.61 -17.91 -5.45
N SER A 49 16.26 -19.18 -5.26
CA SER A 49 15.27 -19.86 -6.11
C SER A 49 13.86 -19.31 -5.93
N ILE A 50 13.57 -18.79 -4.74
CA ILE A 50 12.27 -18.18 -4.43
C ILE A 50 12.25 -16.66 -4.67
N ALA A 51 13.38 -16.06 -5.03
CA ALA A 51 13.48 -14.60 -5.24
C ALA A 51 12.54 -14.13 -6.36
N ILE A 52 12.50 -14.83 -7.50
CA ILE A 52 11.64 -14.44 -8.62
C ILE A 52 10.15 -14.55 -8.28
N PRO A 53 9.64 -15.66 -7.72
CA PRO A 53 8.26 -15.76 -7.23
C PRO A 53 7.88 -14.64 -6.25
N ILE A 54 8.74 -14.33 -5.27
CA ILE A 54 8.49 -13.27 -4.29
C ILE A 54 8.38 -11.91 -4.98
N VAL A 55 9.33 -11.55 -5.84
CA VAL A 55 9.32 -10.28 -6.58
C VAL A 55 8.06 -10.14 -7.43
N VAL A 56 7.62 -11.21 -8.10
CA VAL A 56 6.40 -11.19 -8.91
C VAL A 56 5.16 -11.03 -8.02
N ALA A 57 5.08 -11.74 -6.89
CA ALA A 57 3.95 -11.61 -5.95
C ALA A 57 3.86 -10.19 -5.40
N ILE A 58 4.99 -9.59 -4.99
CA ILE A 58 5.06 -8.21 -4.50
C ILE A 58 4.68 -7.21 -5.59
N ALA A 59 5.19 -7.36 -6.80
CA ALA A 59 4.81 -6.49 -7.92
C ALA A 59 3.30 -6.52 -8.19
N ILE A 60 2.64 -7.68 -8.03
CA ILE A 60 1.19 -7.81 -8.22
C ILE A 60 0.43 -7.07 -7.13
N HIS A 61 0.81 -7.17 -5.86
CA HIS A 61 0.07 -6.49 -4.80
C HIS A 61 0.40 -5.00 -4.70
N ASN A 62 1.56 -4.55 -5.11
CA ASN A 62 1.91 -3.13 -5.18
C ASN A 62 1.08 -2.34 -6.22
N ILE A 63 0.49 -3.03 -7.22
CA ILE A 63 -0.41 -2.37 -8.18
C ILE A 63 -1.66 -1.80 -7.48
N PRO A 64 -2.46 -2.57 -6.73
CA PRO A 64 -3.57 -2.04 -5.93
C PRO A 64 -3.16 -0.93 -4.95
N GLU A 65 -2.01 -1.03 -4.33
CA GLU A 65 -1.49 0.00 -3.42
C GLU A 65 -1.22 1.33 -4.15
N GLY A 66 -0.57 1.26 -5.29
CA GLY A 66 -0.35 2.43 -6.15
C GLY A 66 -1.67 3.09 -6.59
N ILE A 67 -2.71 2.29 -6.86
CA ILE A 67 -4.06 2.77 -7.19
C ILE A 67 -4.69 3.43 -5.97
N ALA A 68 -4.59 2.83 -4.78
CA ALA A 68 -5.14 3.37 -3.54
C ALA A 68 -4.59 4.76 -3.19
N VAL A 69 -3.31 5.02 -3.49
CA VAL A 69 -2.69 6.34 -3.35
C VAL A 69 -3.10 7.29 -4.48
N SER A 70 -2.98 6.84 -5.73
CA SER A 70 -3.09 7.71 -6.89
C SER A 70 -4.51 8.22 -7.16
N VAL A 71 -5.54 7.39 -6.93
CA VAL A 71 -6.94 7.72 -7.25
C VAL A 71 -7.44 8.92 -6.42
N PRO A 72 -7.39 8.92 -5.08
CA PRO A 72 -7.88 10.06 -4.30
C PRO A 72 -7.09 11.35 -4.60
N ILE A 73 -5.78 11.27 -4.81
CA ILE A 73 -4.95 12.44 -5.17
C ILE A 73 -5.31 12.98 -6.54
N TYR A 74 -5.58 12.10 -7.51
CA TYR A 74 -6.03 12.51 -8.84
C TYR A 74 -7.38 13.22 -8.77
N HIS A 75 -8.34 12.66 -8.06
CA HIS A 75 -9.66 13.28 -7.89
C HIS A 75 -9.59 14.62 -7.13
N ALA A 76 -8.69 14.74 -6.15
CA ALA A 76 -8.48 15.98 -5.41
C ALA A 76 -7.79 17.09 -6.25
N THR A 77 -6.93 16.72 -7.19
CA THR A 77 -6.03 17.69 -7.84
C THR A 77 -6.23 17.84 -9.34
N GLY A 78 -6.94 16.89 -9.99
CA GLY A 78 -7.02 16.79 -11.45
C GLY A 78 -5.67 16.47 -12.15
N SER A 79 -4.60 16.25 -11.38
CA SER A 79 -3.24 16.14 -11.88
C SER A 79 -2.71 14.72 -11.85
N LYS A 80 -2.55 14.11 -13.02
CA LYS A 80 -1.91 12.79 -13.17
C LYS A 80 -0.48 12.78 -12.64
N GLY A 81 0.27 13.88 -12.85
CA GLY A 81 1.65 14.01 -12.39
C GLY A 81 1.77 14.02 -10.87
N LYS A 82 0.85 14.71 -10.15
CA LYS A 82 0.82 14.67 -8.68
C LYS A 82 0.46 13.27 -8.18
N ALA A 83 -0.59 12.66 -8.72
CA ALA A 83 -1.02 11.31 -8.36
C ALA A 83 0.14 10.30 -8.53
N PHE A 84 0.80 10.31 -9.68
CA PHE A 84 1.97 9.47 -9.94
C PHE A 84 3.12 9.71 -8.96
N ARG A 85 3.45 10.97 -8.67
CA ARG A 85 4.57 11.30 -7.76
C ARG A 85 4.34 10.76 -6.34
N TYR A 86 3.14 10.93 -5.79
CA TYR A 86 2.82 10.42 -4.45
C TYR A 86 2.86 8.89 -4.41
N SER A 87 2.26 8.22 -5.39
CA SER A 87 2.30 6.76 -5.52
C SER A 87 3.73 6.25 -5.72
N PHE A 88 4.53 6.88 -6.57
CA PHE A 88 5.92 6.51 -6.80
C PHE A 88 6.79 6.70 -5.55
N LEU A 89 6.62 7.81 -4.83
CA LEU A 89 7.39 8.09 -3.61
C LEU A 89 7.04 7.11 -2.48
N SER A 90 5.75 6.71 -2.35
CA SER A 90 5.39 5.66 -1.39
C SER A 90 6.00 4.30 -1.74
N GLY A 91 6.06 3.96 -3.03
CA GLY A 91 6.72 2.74 -3.51
C GLY A 91 8.24 2.74 -3.35
N LEU A 92 8.91 3.90 -3.42
CA LEU A 92 10.35 4.00 -3.19
C LEU A 92 10.79 3.61 -1.78
N ALA A 93 9.88 3.57 -0.81
CA ALA A 93 10.17 3.11 0.54
C ALA A 93 10.62 1.64 0.55
N GLU A 94 10.15 0.82 -0.38
CA GLU A 94 10.52 -0.60 -0.51
C GLU A 94 12.02 -0.80 -0.85
N PRO A 95 12.58 -0.28 -1.95
CA PRO A 95 14.00 -0.42 -2.22
C PRO A 95 14.89 0.30 -1.20
N VAL A 96 14.41 1.38 -0.59
CA VAL A 96 15.11 2.06 0.51
C VAL A 96 15.15 1.17 1.75
N GLY A 97 14.04 0.52 2.09
CA GLY A 97 13.95 -0.46 3.18
C GLY A 97 14.88 -1.65 2.95
N ALA A 98 14.91 -2.19 1.73
CA ALA A 98 15.84 -3.26 1.36
C ALA A 98 17.30 -2.86 1.56
N LEU A 99 17.70 -1.68 1.09
CA LEU A 99 19.05 -1.18 1.18
C LEU A 99 19.48 -0.90 2.64
N ILE A 100 18.65 -0.19 3.39
CA ILE A 100 18.93 0.13 4.81
C ILE A 100 18.93 -1.14 5.65
N GLY A 101 17.98 -2.02 5.39
CA GLY A 101 17.90 -3.31 6.06
C GLY A 101 19.13 -4.16 5.83
N TRP A 102 19.62 -4.22 4.59
CA TRP A 102 20.86 -4.91 4.26
C TRP A 102 22.06 -4.31 5.01
N LEU A 103 22.20 -3.00 5.00
CA LEU A 103 23.35 -2.32 5.61
C LEU A 103 23.37 -2.41 7.14
N LEU A 104 22.19 -2.31 7.78
CA LEU A 104 22.11 -2.16 9.24
C LEU A 104 21.66 -3.43 9.96
N LEU A 105 20.80 -4.24 9.37
CA LEU A 105 20.16 -5.38 10.02
C LEU A 105 20.80 -6.72 9.67
N MET A 106 21.48 -6.85 8.52
CA MET A 106 22.17 -8.10 8.17
C MET A 106 23.08 -8.64 9.29
N PRO A 107 23.87 -7.80 9.99
CA PRO A 107 24.76 -8.30 11.05
C PRO A 107 24.02 -8.91 12.27
N ILE A 108 22.77 -8.53 12.51
CA ILE A 108 21.96 -8.99 13.65
C ILE A 108 20.80 -9.88 13.22
N MET A 109 20.72 -10.24 11.92
CA MET A 109 19.64 -11.04 11.38
C MET A 109 19.68 -12.47 11.92
N SER A 110 18.56 -12.90 12.44
CA SER A 110 18.32 -14.26 12.91
C SER A 110 16.90 -14.67 12.54
N ASP A 111 16.58 -15.96 12.59
CA ASP A 111 15.23 -16.46 12.33
C ASP A 111 14.16 -15.78 13.19
N LEU A 112 14.50 -15.45 14.44
CA LEU A 112 13.62 -14.71 15.33
C LEU A 112 13.37 -13.27 14.85
N VAL A 113 14.44 -12.53 14.50
CA VAL A 113 14.33 -11.17 13.98
C VAL A 113 13.55 -11.15 12.69
N PHE A 114 13.81 -12.11 11.81
CA PHE A 114 13.08 -12.30 10.56
C PHE A 114 11.58 -12.54 10.82
N GLY A 115 11.24 -13.47 11.71
CA GLY A 115 9.85 -13.75 12.09
C GLY A 115 9.13 -12.54 12.68
N ILE A 116 9.80 -11.75 13.54
CA ILE A 116 9.23 -10.52 14.11
C ILE A 116 8.97 -9.48 13.03
N LEU A 117 9.90 -9.29 12.10
CA LEU A 117 9.72 -8.36 10.97
C LEU A 117 8.52 -8.73 10.10
N PHE A 118 8.42 -10.00 9.69
CA PHE A 118 7.29 -10.47 8.88
C PHE A 118 5.95 -10.36 9.61
N ALA A 119 5.91 -10.71 10.88
CA ALA A 119 4.70 -10.56 11.69
C ALA A 119 4.30 -9.07 11.83
N GLY A 120 5.28 -8.18 11.98
CA GLY A 120 5.05 -6.73 12.03
C GLY A 120 4.48 -6.20 10.71
N VAL A 121 5.08 -6.57 9.58
CA VAL A 121 4.60 -6.19 8.24
C VAL A 121 3.17 -6.69 8.04
N ALA A 122 2.90 -7.97 8.31
CA ALA A 122 1.55 -8.53 8.18
C ALA A 122 0.53 -7.78 9.05
N GLY A 123 0.91 -7.42 10.29
CA GLY A 123 0.06 -6.63 11.19
C GLY A 123 -0.26 -5.24 10.64
N ILE A 124 0.74 -4.54 10.08
CA ILE A 124 0.55 -3.23 9.44
C ILE A 124 -0.38 -3.34 8.23
N MET A 125 -0.19 -4.36 7.38
CA MET A 125 -1.06 -4.58 6.21
C MET A 125 -2.51 -4.83 6.60
N VAL A 126 -2.76 -5.67 7.60
CA VAL A 126 -4.12 -5.94 8.10
C VAL A 126 -4.72 -4.65 8.66
N PHE A 127 -3.97 -3.89 9.44
CA PHE A 127 -4.43 -2.62 10.01
C PHE A 127 -4.83 -1.63 8.89
N ILE A 128 -3.94 -1.36 7.92
CA ILE A 128 -4.22 -0.44 6.80
C ILE A 128 -5.45 -0.90 6.00
N SER A 129 -5.56 -2.20 5.72
CA SER A 129 -6.68 -2.75 4.95
C SER A 129 -8.02 -2.55 5.64
N LEU A 130 -8.08 -2.74 6.96
CA LEU A 130 -9.33 -2.67 7.73
C LEU A 130 -9.65 -1.26 8.23
N ASP A 131 -8.65 -0.46 8.60
CA ASP A 131 -8.85 0.86 9.22
C ASP A 131 -8.87 2.00 8.20
N GLU A 132 -8.11 1.90 7.11
CA GLU A 132 -8.01 2.95 6.09
C GLU A 132 -8.75 2.60 4.79
N LEU A 133 -8.42 1.45 4.16
CA LEU A 133 -8.89 1.15 2.82
C LEU A 133 -10.35 0.71 2.78
N LEU A 134 -10.77 -0.16 3.68
CA LEU A 134 -12.15 -0.64 3.70
C LEU A 134 -13.18 0.44 4.05
N PRO A 135 -12.96 1.32 5.06
CA PRO A 135 -13.82 2.47 5.31
C PRO A 135 -13.86 3.43 4.12
N SER A 136 -12.72 3.73 3.51
CA SER A 136 -12.65 4.59 2.32
C SER A 136 -13.44 4.01 1.15
N ALA A 137 -13.30 2.72 0.89
CA ALA A 137 -14.07 2.04 -0.16
C ALA A 137 -15.58 2.09 0.08
N ARG A 138 -16.02 2.03 1.34
CA ARG A 138 -17.44 2.14 1.71
C ARG A 138 -17.99 3.56 1.61
N GLU A 139 -17.15 4.57 1.84
CA GLU A 139 -17.57 5.97 1.74
C GLU A 139 -17.86 6.39 0.30
N TYR A 140 -17.10 5.87 -0.68
CA TYR A 140 -17.20 6.23 -2.10
C TYR A 140 -17.88 5.17 -2.96
N GLY A 141 -18.26 4.03 -2.39
CA GLY A 141 -18.87 2.92 -3.10
C GLY A 141 -20.02 2.30 -2.33
N GLU A 142 -20.59 1.23 -2.92
CA GLU A 142 -21.62 0.45 -2.25
C GLU A 142 -21.01 -0.51 -1.22
N HIS A 143 -21.63 -0.61 -0.05
CA HIS A 143 -21.16 -1.42 1.07
C HIS A 143 -20.82 -2.88 0.69
N HIS A 144 -21.73 -3.53 -0.04
CA HIS A 144 -21.52 -4.92 -0.47
C HIS A 144 -20.41 -5.06 -1.50
N LEU A 145 -20.28 -4.09 -2.41
CA LEU A 145 -19.22 -4.09 -3.43
C LEU A 145 -17.84 -3.98 -2.80
N SER A 146 -17.69 -3.17 -1.76
CA SER A 146 -16.44 -3.05 -0.99
C SER A 146 -16.04 -4.38 -0.32
N ILE A 147 -17.02 -5.12 0.24
CA ILE A 147 -16.78 -6.45 0.84
C ILE A 147 -16.40 -7.48 -0.24
N TYR A 148 -17.10 -7.48 -1.38
CA TYR A 148 -16.75 -8.37 -2.49
C TYR A 148 -15.35 -8.08 -3.02
N GLY A 149 -14.98 -6.81 -3.14
CA GLY A 149 -13.63 -6.40 -3.52
C GLY A 149 -12.56 -6.94 -2.55
N LEU A 150 -12.79 -6.82 -1.25
CA LEU A 150 -11.91 -7.37 -0.22
C LEU A 150 -11.73 -8.89 -0.38
N ILE A 151 -12.84 -9.63 -0.48
CA ILE A 151 -12.82 -11.11 -0.63
C ILE A 151 -12.14 -11.52 -1.93
N CYS A 152 -12.43 -10.84 -3.05
CA CYS A 152 -11.79 -11.11 -4.33
C CYS A 152 -10.28 -10.82 -4.28
N GLY A 153 -9.86 -9.73 -3.64
CA GLY A 153 -8.45 -9.41 -3.43
C GLY A 153 -7.73 -10.50 -2.64
N MET A 154 -8.32 -10.97 -1.54
CA MET A 154 -7.78 -12.08 -0.74
C MET A 154 -7.68 -13.37 -1.57
N ALA A 155 -8.68 -13.68 -2.41
CA ALA A 155 -8.67 -14.85 -3.28
C ALA A 155 -7.55 -14.75 -4.35
N VAL A 156 -7.37 -13.59 -4.97
CA VAL A 156 -6.29 -13.35 -5.96
C VAL A 156 -4.93 -13.55 -5.31
N MET A 157 -4.70 -12.99 -4.13
CA MET A 157 -3.43 -13.17 -3.40
C MET A 157 -3.20 -14.63 -3.01
N ALA A 158 -4.22 -15.33 -2.49
CA ALA A 158 -4.10 -16.75 -2.16
C ALA A 158 -3.76 -17.60 -3.40
N ILE A 159 -4.40 -17.35 -4.54
CA ILE A 159 -4.11 -18.05 -5.79
C ILE A 159 -2.69 -17.73 -6.27
N SER A 160 -2.25 -16.47 -6.19
CA SER A 160 -0.89 -16.10 -6.60
C SER A 160 0.17 -16.85 -5.77
N LEU A 161 -0.01 -16.94 -4.45
CA LEU A 161 0.89 -17.71 -3.60
C LEU A 161 0.91 -19.20 -3.94
N LEU A 162 -0.27 -19.80 -4.20
CA LEU A 162 -0.37 -21.23 -4.56
C LEU A 162 0.26 -21.55 -5.91
N LEU A 163 0.32 -20.61 -6.84
CA LEU A 163 0.96 -20.79 -8.15
C LEU A 163 2.49 -20.78 -8.07
N PHE A 164 3.07 -20.32 -6.96
CA PHE A 164 4.51 -20.26 -6.74
C PHE A 164 5.03 -21.32 -5.74
N LEU A 165 4.13 -22.14 -5.19
CA LEU A 165 4.48 -23.31 -4.38
C LEU A 165 4.66 -24.56 -5.25
#